data_e3f527ccc16fcd42d0d8c6250eacd7a9
#
_entry.id   e3f527ccc16fcd42d0d8c6250eacd7a9
#
_cell.length_a   1.000
_cell.length_b   1.000
_cell.length_c   1.000
_cell.angle_alpha   90.00
_cell.angle_beta   90.00
_cell.angle_gamma   90.00
#
_symmetry.space_group_name_H-M   'P 1'
#
loop_
_entity.id
_entity.type
_entity.pdbx_description
1 polymer ?
#
loop_
_entity_poly.entity_id
_entity_poly.type
_entity_poly.pdbx_seq_one_letter_code
_entity_poly.pdbx_strand_id
1 'polypeptide(L)'
;MTEQDLRNYTSLKKELEQINERIQELEHAKYSISSPTWTDLPKGGFGDHDKIGAMLTRIEEQTEMYWDKYKKLLEIQSDIEEKIEKLEPIERTVMRYKYFEGKTFEDIADIINYSFMTVRRIHKRSIEELHKTQHEQRRTL
;
A
#
# COMPACT_ATOMS: atom_id res chain seq x y z
N MET A 1 12.33 6.52 13.69
CA MET A 1 11.09 5.90 13.15
C MET A 1 10.25 5.37 14.29
N THR A 2 8.98 5.66 14.25
CA THR A 2 8.03 5.25 15.26
C THR A 2 7.12 4.14 14.72
N GLU A 3 6.41 3.45 15.62
CA GLU A 3 5.38 2.50 15.22
C GLU A 3 4.28 3.16 14.38
N GLN A 4 4.00 4.44 14.65
CA GLN A 4 3.01 5.20 13.88
C GLN A 4 3.47 5.39 12.42
N ASP A 5 4.75 5.63 12.18
CA ASP A 5 5.29 5.73 10.82
C ASP A 5 5.11 4.44 10.03
N LEU A 6 5.29 3.29 10.69
CA LEU A 6 5.07 1.98 10.10
C LEU A 6 3.58 1.73 9.81
N ARG A 7 2.70 2.15 10.69
CA ARG A 7 1.24 2.07 10.48
C ARG A 7 0.80 2.98 9.33
N ASN A 8 1.37 4.16 9.23
CA ASN A 8 1.11 5.10 8.13
C ASN A 8 1.53 4.50 6.78
N TYR A 9 2.67 3.82 6.74
CA TYR A 9 3.12 3.08 5.57
C TYR A 9 2.10 2.00 5.15
N THR A 10 1.65 1.19 6.10
CA THR A 10 0.66 0.14 5.86
C THR A 10 -0.67 0.72 5.37
N SER A 11 -1.10 1.83 5.96
CA SER A 11 -2.31 2.55 5.56
C SER A 11 -2.21 3.08 4.13
N LEU A 12 -1.10 3.70 3.78
CA LEU A 12 -0.85 4.21 2.43
C LEU A 12 -0.83 3.09 1.39
N LYS A 13 -0.25 1.95 1.74
CA LYS A 13 -0.25 0.77 0.88
C LYS A 13 -1.67 0.27 0.60
N LYS A 14 -2.54 0.23 1.60
CA LYS A 14 -3.95 -0.13 1.45
C LYS A 14 -4.70 0.89 0.59
N GLU A 15 -4.46 2.18 0.78
CA GLU A 15 -5.06 3.22 -0.06
C GLU A 15 -4.69 3.04 -1.54
N LEU A 16 -3.45 2.70 -1.82
CA LEU A 16 -2.99 2.42 -3.19
C LEU A 16 -3.71 1.21 -3.80
N GLU A 17 -3.91 0.15 -3.03
CA GLU A 17 -4.69 -1.00 -3.47
C GLU A 17 -6.12 -0.61 -3.82
N GLN A 18 -6.76 0.20 -2.98
CA GLN A 18 -8.13 0.69 -3.19
C GLN A 18 -8.23 1.59 -4.44
N ILE A 19 -7.27 2.47 -4.66
CA ILE A 19 -7.24 3.33 -5.85
C ILE A 19 -7.04 2.47 -7.11
N ASN A 20 -6.16 1.49 -7.06
CA ASN A 20 -5.94 0.57 -8.17
C ASN A 20 -7.20 -0.23 -8.53
N GLU A 21 -7.92 -0.74 -7.53
CA GLU A 21 -9.19 -1.42 -7.72
C GLU A 21 -10.22 -0.51 -8.39
N ARG A 22 -10.30 0.74 -7.96
CA ARG A 22 -11.22 1.73 -8.54
C ARG A 22 -10.86 2.04 -10.00
N ILE A 23 -9.58 2.15 -10.32
CA ILE A 23 -9.11 2.34 -11.69
C ILE A 23 -9.54 1.16 -12.56
N GLN A 24 -9.36 -0.06 -12.06
CA GLN A 24 -9.77 -1.28 -12.77
C GLN A 24 -11.28 -1.34 -12.99
N GLU A 25 -12.07 -0.97 -12.00
CA GLU A 25 -13.53 -0.89 -12.11
C GLU A 25 -13.96 0.13 -13.17
N LEU A 26 -13.34 1.30 -13.20
CA LEU A 26 -13.61 2.34 -14.19
C LEU A 26 -13.20 1.88 -15.60
N GLU A 27 -12.06 1.26 -15.73
CA GLU A 27 -11.58 0.66 -17.00
C GLU A 27 -12.57 -0.39 -17.50
N HIS A 28 -13.04 -1.25 -16.61
CA HIS A 28 -14.01 -2.30 -16.93
C HIS A 28 -15.38 -1.72 -17.35
N ALA A 29 -15.85 -0.70 -16.64
CA ALA A 29 -17.08 0.03 -16.97
C ALA A 29 -16.98 0.71 -18.33
N LYS A 30 -15.83 1.28 -18.68
CA LYS A 30 -15.54 1.84 -19.99
C LYS A 30 -15.71 0.80 -21.11
N TYR A 31 -15.21 -0.39 -20.92
CA TYR A 31 -15.38 -1.49 -21.86
C TYR A 31 -16.84 -1.88 -22.05
N SER A 32 -17.62 -1.93 -20.99
CA SER A 32 -19.04 -2.27 -21.05
C SER A 32 -19.86 -1.24 -21.83
N ILE A 33 -19.48 0.04 -21.78
CA ILE A 33 -20.16 1.13 -22.52
C ILE A 33 -19.71 1.18 -23.98
N SER A 34 -18.44 0.89 -24.26
CA SER A 34 -17.88 0.91 -25.62
C SER A 34 -18.12 -0.39 -26.39
N SER A 35 -18.60 -1.47 -25.76
CA SER A 35 -18.97 -2.69 -26.46
C SER A 35 -20.18 -2.45 -27.35
N PRO A 36 -20.12 -2.84 -28.67
CA PRO A 36 -21.28 -2.73 -29.52
C PRO A 36 -22.34 -3.71 -29.02
N THR A 37 -23.34 -3.17 -28.34
CA THR A 37 -24.56 -3.91 -28.05
C THR A 37 -25.34 -4.01 -29.34
N TRP A 38 -25.60 -5.22 -29.79
CA TRP A 38 -26.41 -5.53 -30.98
C TRP A 38 -27.89 -5.16 -30.77
N THR A 39 -28.20 -4.02 -30.31
CA THR A 39 -29.55 -3.48 -30.26
C THR A 39 -29.65 -2.40 -31.32
N ASP A 40 -30.39 -2.69 -32.37
CA ASP A 40 -30.73 -1.82 -33.48
C ASP A 40 -31.53 -0.56 -33.09
N LEU A 41 -31.34 -0.02 -31.93
CA LEU A 41 -31.96 1.22 -31.54
C LEU A 41 -31.02 2.38 -31.88
N PRO A 42 -31.47 3.30 -32.76
CA PRO A 42 -30.73 4.54 -32.96
C PRO A 42 -30.78 5.35 -31.69
N LYS A 43 -29.80 5.11 -30.84
CA LYS A 43 -29.60 5.96 -29.69
C LYS A 43 -29.00 7.25 -30.20
N GLY A 44 -29.78 8.33 -30.12
CA GLY A 44 -29.26 9.67 -30.27
C GLY A 44 -28.10 9.85 -29.31
N GLY A 45 -26.88 9.75 -29.83
CA GLY A 45 -25.70 9.41 -29.06
C GLY A 45 -25.02 10.54 -28.31
N PHE A 46 -25.70 11.59 -27.88
CA PHE A 46 -25.07 12.66 -27.10
C PHE A 46 -24.78 12.25 -25.65
N GLY A 47 -25.57 11.35 -25.06
CA GLY A 47 -25.41 10.93 -23.67
C GLY A 47 -24.24 9.97 -23.42
N ASP A 48 -23.91 9.12 -24.39
CA ASP A 48 -22.86 8.08 -24.21
C ASP A 48 -21.45 8.64 -24.40
N HIS A 49 -21.27 9.62 -25.27
CA HIS A 49 -20.00 10.34 -25.45
C HIS A 49 -19.62 11.15 -24.21
N ASP A 50 -20.58 11.81 -23.58
CA ASP A 50 -20.35 12.55 -22.34
C ASP A 50 -20.00 11.63 -21.16
N LYS A 51 -20.64 10.48 -21.08
CA LYS A 51 -20.33 9.46 -20.06
C LYS A 51 -18.94 8.87 -20.24
N ILE A 52 -18.55 8.55 -21.45
CA ILE A 52 -17.22 8.03 -21.77
C ILE A 52 -16.15 9.07 -21.46
N GLY A 53 -16.37 10.33 -21.87
CA GLY A 53 -15.48 11.44 -21.57
C GLY A 53 -15.30 11.66 -20.06
N ALA A 54 -16.39 11.61 -19.30
CA ALA A 54 -16.36 11.73 -17.84
C ALA A 54 -15.61 10.57 -17.19
N MET A 55 -15.77 9.34 -17.69
CA MET A 55 -15.05 8.18 -17.21
C MET A 55 -13.55 8.27 -17.48
N LEU A 56 -13.17 8.69 -18.68
CA LEU A 56 -11.77 8.90 -19.05
C LEU A 56 -11.10 9.93 -18.14
N THR A 57 -11.77 11.04 -17.87
CA THR A 57 -11.29 12.07 -16.95
C THR A 57 -11.10 11.50 -15.55
N ARG A 58 -12.05 10.71 -15.05
CA ARG A 58 -11.92 10.05 -13.75
C ARG A 58 -10.74 9.07 -13.69
N ILE A 59 -10.54 8.28 -14.74
CA ILE A 59 -9.42 7.35 -14.85
C ILE A 59 -8.10 8.12 -14.79
N GLU A 60 -7.98 9.22 -15.52
CA GLU A 60 -6.79 10.07 -15.51
C GLU A 60 -6.51 10.65 -14.12
N GLU A 61 -7.53 11.20 -13.46
CA GLU A 61 -7.42 11.77 -12.11
C GLU A 61 -7.00 10.71 -11.09
N GLN A 62 -7.62 9.53 -11.13
CA GLN A 62 -7.28 8.43 -10.22
C GLN A 62 -5.88 7.88 -10.49
N THR A 63 -5.49 7.79 -11.74
CA THR A 63 -4.14 7.33 -12.14
C THR A 63 -3.07 8.30 -11.67
N GLU A 64 -3.28 9.59 -11.82
CA GLU A 64 -2.38 10.64 -11.33
C GLU A 64 -2.24 10.58 -9.80
N MET A 65 -3.35 10.46 -9.09
CA MET A 65 -3.38 10.29 -7.63
C MET A 65 -2.63 9.03 -7.20
N TYR A 66 -2.81 7.93 -7.92
CA TYR A 66 -2.10 6.67 -7.66
C TYR A 66 -0.58 6.85 -7.75
N TRP A 67 -0.09 7.46 -8.82
CA TRP A 67 1.34 7.66 -9.03
C TRP A 67 1.96 8.60 -8.00
N ASP A 68 1.27 9.66 -7.60
CA ASP A 68 1.74 10.57 -6.56
C ASP A 68 1.88 9.85 -5.21
N LYS A 69 0.90 9.06 -4.84
CA LYS A 69 0.94 8.25 -3.60
C LYS A 69 1.97 7.13 -3.68
N TYR A 70 2.13 6.52 -4.85
CA TYR A 70 3.11 5.46 -5.07
C TYR A 70 4.54 5.96 -4.89
N LYS A 71 4.86 7.14 -5.39
CA LYS A 71 6.16 7.78 -5.16
C LYS A 71 6.43 7.98 -3.67
N LYS A 72 5.46 8.48 -2.93
CA LYS A 72 5.56 8.62 -1.47
C LYS A 72 5.79 7.28 -0.78
N LEU A 73 5.06 6.25 -1.22
CA LEU A 73 5.21 4.91 -0.68
C LEU A 73 6.63 4.38 -0.87
N LEU A 74 7.22 4.55 -2.06
CA LEU A 74 8.58 4.11 -2.35
C LEU A 74 9.63 4.83 -1.49
N GLU A 75 9.46 6.13 -1.27
CA GLU A 75 10.36 6.91 -0.40
C GLU A 75 10.30 6.42 1.05
N ILE A 76 9.10 6.21 1.57
CA ILE A 76 8.88 5.69 2.92
C ILE A 76 9.41 4.26 3.04
N GLN A 77 9.16 3.41 2.06
CA GLN A 77 9.64 2.04 2.02
C GLN A 77 11.17 1.97 2.06
N SER A 78 11.83 2.80 1.27
CA SER A 78 13.28 2.88 1.24
C SER A 78 13.85 3.28 2.60
N ASP A 79 13.24 4.26 3.26
CA ASP A 79 13.63 4.71 4.60
C ASP A 79 13.43 3.62 5.66
N ILE A 80 12.31 2.91 5.59
CA ILE A 80 12.02 1.78 6.48
C ILE A 80 13.03 0.65 6.28
N GLU A 81 13.33 0.29 5.03
CA GLU A 81 14.30 -0.78 4.73
C GLU A 81 15.70 -0.47 5.24
N GLU A 82 16.16 0.76 5.07
CA GLU A 82 17.44 1.22 5.59
C GLU A 82 17.54 1.04 7.11
N LYS A 83 16.47 1.33 7.82
CA LYS A 83 16.42 1.17 9.27
C LYS A 83 16.28 -0.27 9.72
N ILE A 84 15.49 -1.06 9.01
CA ILE A 84 15.32 -2.50 9.29
C ILE A 84 16.64 -3.25 9.11
N GLU A 85 17.46 -2.89 8.14
CA GLU A 85 18.78 -3.52 7.91
C GLU A 85 19.71 -3.46 9.14
N LYS A 86 19.50 -2.51 10.03
CA LYS A 86 20.29 -2.35 11.26
C LYS A 86 19.83 -3.27 12.41
N LEU A 87 18.72 -3.94 12.25
CA LEU A 87 18.16 -4.84 13.25
C LEU A 87 18.82 -6.24 13.18
N GLU A 88 18.63 -7.02 14.24
CA GLU A 88 19.00 -8.43 14.25
C GLU A 88 18.23 -9.21 13.19
N PRO A 89 18.81 -10.32 12.66
CA PRO A 89 18.17 -11.06 11.57
C PRO A 89 16.73 -11.50 11.83
N ILE A 90 16.43 -11.98 13.04
CA ILE A 90 15.07 -12.40 13.38
C ILE A 90 14.12 -11.20 13.49
N GLU A 91 14.61 -10.10 13.98
CA GLU A 91 13.84 -8.86 14.04
C GLU A 91 13.50 -8.34 12.64
N ARG A 92 14.47 -8.35 11.72
CA ARG A 92 14.24 -8.00 10.32
C ARG A 92 13.15 -8.86 9.69
N THR A 93 13.22 -10.17 9.92
CA THR A 93 12.25 -11.12 9.38
C THR A 93 10.83 -10.81 9.87
N VAL A 94 10.66 -10.62 11.17
CA VAL A 94 9.35 -10.29 11.76
C VAL A 94 8.82 -8.97 11.22
N MET A 95 9.66 -7.95 11.14
CA MET A 95 9.27 -6.63 10.67
C MET A 95 8.85 -6.63 9.19
N ARG A 96 9.58 -7.35 8.34
CA ARG A 96 9.25 -7.50 6.92
C ARG A 96 7.92 -8.21 6.70
N TYR A 97 7.69 -9.31 7.41
CA TYR A 97 6.41 -10.02 7.33
C TYR A 97 5.25 -9.15 7.79
N LYS A 98 5.44 -8.42 8.89
CA LYS A 98 4.37 -7.59 9.46
C LYS A 98 4.02 -6.40 8.57
N TYR A 99 4.99 -5.64 8.12
CA TYR A 99 4.76 -4.35 7.47
C TYR A 99 4.83 -4.39 5.95
N PHE A 100 5.67 -5.21 5.36
CA PHE A 100 5.75 -5.32 3.90
C PHE A 100 4.79 -6.36 3.34
N GLU A 101 4.61 -7.48 4.01
CA GLU A 101 3.73 -8.56 3.55
C GLU A 101 2.34 -8.56 4.21
N GLY A 102 2.12 -7.71 5.20
CA GLY A 102 0.83 -7.56 5.85
C GLY A 102 0.37 -8.78 6.66
N LYS A 103 1.31 -9.59 7.14
CA LYS A 103 0.99 -10.79 7.94
C LYS A 103 0.59 -10.41 9.37
N THR A 104 -0.31 -11.19 9.95
CA THR A 104 -0.63 -11.09 11.37
C THR A 104 0.48 -11.72 12.21
N PHE A 105 0.53 -11.40 13.50
CA PHE A 105 1.49 -12.05 14.41
C PHE A 105 1.29 -13.55 14.48
N GLU A 106 0.06 -14.02 14.38
CA GLU A 106 -0.27 -15.45 14.34
C GLU A 106 0.30 -16.13 13.10
N ASP A 107 0.13 -15.52 11.95
CA ASP A 107 0.70 -16.01 10.68
C ASP A 107 2.22 -16.07 10.73
N ILE A 108 2.86 -15.02 11.25
CA ILE A 108 4.32 -14.96 11.39
C ILE A 108 4.80 -16.06 12.31
N ALA A 109 4.14 -16.27 13.45
CA ALA A 109 4.46 -17.33 14.39
C ALA A 109 4.46 -18.70 13.72
N ASP A 110 3.46 -18.98 12.89
CA ASP A 110 3.36 -20.22 12.13
C ASP A 110 4.47 -20.35 11.09
N ILE A 111 4.80 -19.28 10.39
CA ILE A 111 5.81 -19.27 9.32
C ILE A 111 7.21 -19.55 9.89
N ILE A 112 7.58 -18.90 11.00
CA ILE A 112 8.94 -19.00 11.57
C ILE A 112 9.06 -20.02 12.69
N ASN A 113 7.99 -20.72 13.02
CA ASN A 113 7.94 -21.73 14.11
C ASN A 113 8.28 -21.16 15.50
N TYR A 114 7.83 -19.95 15.78
CA TYR A 114 7.90 -19.38 17.12
C TYR A 114 6.50 -19.26 17.73
N SER A 115 6.44 -19.12 19.06
CA SER A 115 5.17 -18.86 19.71
C SER A 115 4.69 -17.45 19.40
N PHE A 116 3.37 -17.24 19.43
CA PHE A 116 2.76 -15.94 19.25
C PHE A 116 3.33 -14.87 20.22
N MET A 117 3.50 -15.25 21.47
CA MET A 117 4.06 -14.35 22.50
C MET A 117 5.51 -13.97 22.17
N THR A 118 6.29 -14.90 21.66
CA THR A 118 7.68 -14.64 21.26
C THR A 118 7.73 -13.67 20.07
N VAL A 119 6.89 -13.86 19.07
CA VAL A 119 6.79 -12.96 17.91
C VAL A 119 6.42 -11.54 18.35
N ARG A 120 5.44 -11.39 19.23
CA ARG A 120 5.06 -10.08 19.78
C ARG A 120 6.19 -9.41 20.55
N ARG A 121 6.95 -10.20 21.29
CA ARG A 121 8.12 -9.71 22.03
C ARG A 121 9.23 -9.24 21.10
N ILE A 122 9.51 -9.99 20.04
CA ILE A 122 10.47 -9.62 19.00
C ILE A 122 10.04 -8.33 18.33
N HIS A 123 8.77 -8.21 17.96
CA HIS A 123 8.21 -7.00 17.35
C HIS A 123 8.38 -5.78 18.26
N LYS A 124 8.02 -5.90 19.52
CA LYS A 124 8.16 -4.81 20.50
C LYS A 124 9.61 -4.35 20.64
N ARG A 125 10.53 -5.30 20.76
CA ARG A 125 11.97 -5.01 20.83
C ARG A 125 12.46 -4.32 19.56
N SER A 126 12.01 -4.76 18.39
CA SER A 126 12.35 -4.16 17.10
C SER A 126 11.90 -2.70 17.03
N ILE A 127 10.69 -2.40 17.45
CA ILE A 127 10.15 -1.04 17.51
C ILE A 127 11.00 -0.15 18.44
N GLU A 128 11.36 -0.67 19.60
CA GLU A 128 12.21 0.05 20.56
C GLU A 128 13.59 0.37 19.97
N GLU A 129 14.21 -0.58 19.27
CA GLU A 129 15.49 -0.37 18.60
C GLU A 129 15.41 0.68 17.48
N LEU A 130 14.38 0.63 16.66
CA LEU A 130 14.13 1.64 15.62
C LEU A 130 13.95 3.04 16.21
N HIS A 131 13.32 3.12 17.36
CA HIS A 131 13.09 4.39 18.05
C HIS A 131 14.40 4.97 18.62
N LYS A 132 15.26 4.15 19.19
CA LYS A 132 16.58 4.55 19.71
C LYS A 132 17.47 5.12 18.61
N THR A 133 17.54 4.46 17.48
CA THR A 133 18.37 4.89 16.33
C THR A 133 17.99 6.31 15.87
N GLN A 134 16.73 6.68 15.98
CA GLN A 134 16.27 8.01 15.64
C GLN A 134 16.79 9.10 16.61
N HIS A 135 16.91 8.79 17.89
CA HIS A 135 17.44 9.70 18.89
C HIS A 135 18.95 9.92 18.75
N GLU A 136 19.70 8.91 18.36
CA GLU A 136 21.14 9.01 18.12
C GLU A 136 21.45 9.88 16.92
N GLN A 137 20.71 9.75 15.83
CA GLN A 137 20.88 10.59 14.63
C GLN A 137 20.58 12.08 14.91
N ARG A 138 19.66 12.38 15.81
CA ARG A 138 19.38 13.77 16.23
C ARG A 138 20.44 14.35 17.12
N ARG A 139 21.21 13.53 17.84
CA ARG A 139 22.30 13.98 18.72
C ARG A 139 23.61 14.24 17.99
N THR A 140 23.81 13.64 16.82
CA THR A 140 25.01 13.79 15.99
C THR A 140 24.93 14.95 14.99
N LEU A 141 23.79 15.60 14.91
CA LEU A 141 23.59 16.82 14.15
C LEU A 141 23.56 18.02 15.10
#